data_904fd6706f05ea202712f1eae225e7fe
#
_entry.id   904fd6706f05ea202712f1eae225e7fe
#
_cell.length_a   1.000
_cell.length_b   1.000
_cell.length_c   1.000
_cell.angle_alpha   90.00
_cell.angle_beta   90.00
_cell.angle_gamma   90.00
#
_symmetry.space_group_name_H-M   'P 1'
#
loop_
_entity.id
_entity.type
_entity.pdbx_description
1 polymer ?
#
loop_
_entity_poly.entity_id
_entity_poly.type
_entity_poly.pdbx_seq_one_letter_code
_entity_poly.pdbx_strand_id
1 'polypeptide(L)'
;MRGCVRNWGRGLLPLLLVLLAAPLGAQVTPEEHAERRNALAERVGEGLVLAVGSVEPPQDYIPFFQNSPFRYLTGFVEPNAMLLMEVRDGAIAAEVLFVNPRDPATETWEGYRIGPDGVLEVTGIPGRSVEELGEAFDALVSEHGEIAVVGAYNPGALIQNDVTQRVAALLEGHSEVSVTNVTREVADLRAVKSDAELELLRRSTAITTQAHREVMGALAPGKNEFEVQAVVEYTFRRYGSERPAFASIVGSGPNSTVLHYKTNDRFMEDGDVVVVDIGSSYGGYSADVTRTLPVNGRFTEAQSEIYQIVLDAQGRAEEIARPGVSVAQMDQMAARVVAEGLAEVGLIESVDATYETAEGQRIPQFRLFYMHAMGHGIGLDVHDPWPGVLEPGVAFTIEPGIYVRPNLFEEIIPDVPANQGLREAIRPAFERYVNIGVRIEDDYIVTEDGLEWISPAPREIEEIEEAMARPWDGPEERNEDWVEWFRRME
;
A
#
# COMPACT_ATOMS: atom_id res chain seq x y z
N MET A 1 60.42 37.21 52.07
CA MET A 1 60.89 37.60 50.73
C MET A 1 59.84 37.28 49.71
N ARG A 2 59.48 38.22 49.01
CA ARG A 2 58.38 38.49 48.09
C ARG A 2 57.83 37.31 47.30
N GLY A 3 56.53 37.01 47.60
CA GLY A 3 55.68 36.13 46.80
C GLY A 3 55.08 36.82 45.62
N CYS A 4 55.07 36.13 44.46
CA CYS A 4 54.47 36.59 43.22
C CYS A 4 53.09 35.93 43.06
N VAL A 5 52.04 36.73 43.19
CA VAL A 5 50.61 36.29 42.98
C VAL A 5 50.31 36.36 41.50
N ARG A 6 50.05 35.22 40.86
CA ARG A 6 49.57 35.12 39.49
C ARG A 6 48.05 35.08 39.45
N ASN A 7 47.44 36.16 38.98
CA ASN A 7 46.02 36.25 38.65
C ASN A 7 45.71 35.36 37.42
N TRP A 8 44.83 34.41 37.62
CA TRP A 8 44.17 33.64 36.53
C TRP A 8 42.81 34.27 36.26
N GLY A 9 42.74 34.99 35.11
CA GLY A 9 41.47 35.46 34.58
C GLY A 9 40.60 34.27 34.14
N ARG A 10 39.41 34.16 34.70
CA ARG A 10 38.37 33.23 34.29
C ARG A 10 37.74 33.84 33.01
N GLY A 11 38.15 33.36 31.86
CA GLY A 11 37.37 33.52 30.61
C GLY A 11 36.18 32.60 30.62
N LEU A 12 34.97 33.16 30.71
CA LEU A 12 33.72 32.46 30.42
C LEU A 12 33.65 32.26 28.90
N LEU A 13 33.90 31.02 28.43
CA LEU A 13 33.47 30.61 27.11
C LEU A 13 31.93 30.47 27.13
N PRO A 14 31.18 31.09 26.19
CA PRO A 14 29.78 30.75 26.05
C PRO A 14 29.69 29.35 25.50
N LEU A 15 29.08 28.43 26.24
CA LEU A 15 28.65 27.13 25.79
C LEU A 15 27.55 27.38 24.75
N LEU A 16 27.89 27.27 23.49
CA LEU A 16 26.89 27.19 22.41
C LEU A 16 26.21 25.83 22.56
N LEU A 17 25.03 25.81 23.19
CA LEU A 17 24.13 24.66 23.10
C LEU A 17 23.68 24.58 21.62
N VAL A 18 24.34 23.78 20.84
CA VAL A 18 23.78 23.24 19.60
C VAL A 18 22.72 22.25 20.04
N LEU A 19 21.48 22.70 20.09
CA LEU A 19 20.33 21.80 20.08
C LEU A 19 20.43 21.04 18.74
N LEU A 20 21.03 19.86 18.79
CA LEU A 20 20.81 18.82 17.80
C LEU A 20 19.31 18.50 17.94
N ALA A 21 18.49 19.09 17.08
CA ALA A 21 17.15 18.57 16.84
C ALA A 21 17.38 17.10 16.44
N ALA A 22 17.04 16.18 17.31
CA ALA A 22 16.84 14.79 16.91
C ALA A 22 15.87 14.84 15.74
N PRO A 23 16.06 14.04 14.67
CA PRO A 23 15.04 13.95 13.62
C PRO A 23 13.75 13.56 14.34
N LEU A 24 12.76 14.46 14.34
CA LEU A 24 11.39 14.14 14.70
C LEU A 24 11.03 12.95 13.81
N GLY A 25 10.69 11.82 14.43
CA GLY A 25 10.32 10.62 13.69
C GLY A 25 9.28 10.98 12.63
N ALA A 26 9.36 10.34 11.48
CA ALA A 26 8.43 10.57 10.37
C ALA A 26 6.99 10.45 10.88
N GLN A 27 6.31 11.57 10.97
CA GLN A 27 4.90 11.68 11.38
C GLN A 27 4.24 12.78 10.57
N VAL A 28 3.05 12.50 10.08
CA VAL A 28 2.16 13.55 9.56
C VAL A 28 1.63 14.34 10.75
N THR A 29 1.89 15.65 10.77
CA THR A 29 1.53 16.49 11.92
C THR A 29 0.07 16.92 11.90
N PRO A 30 -0.51 17.34 13.05
CA PRO A 30 -1.85 17.93 13.08
C PRO A 30 -2.01 19.15 12.16
N GLU A 31 -0.95 19.94 11.99
CA GLU A 31 -0.92 21.09 11.10
C GLU A 31 -1.04 20.66 9.63
N GLU A 32 -0.35 19.60 9.22
CA GLU A 32 -0.47 19.05 7.87
C GLU A 32 -1.87 18.47 7.61
N HIS A 33 -2.47 17.78 8.58
CA HIS A 33 -3.87 17.36 8.48
C HIS A 33 -4.82 18.56 8.34
N ALA A 34 -4.54 19.69 9.01
CA ALA A 34 -5.32 20.93 8.85
C ALA A 34 -5.17 21.52 7.44
N GLU A 35 -3.97 21.52 6.86
CA GLU A 35 -3.74 21.94 5.46
C GLU A 35 -4.55 21.09 4.48
N ARG A 36 -4.61 19.78 4.68
CA ARG A 36 -5.41 18.84 3.87
C ARG A 36 -6.92 19.13 3.97
N ARG A 37 -7.42 19.44 5.16
CA ARG A 37 -8.84 19.86 5.36
C ARG A 37 -9.13 21.20 4.69
N ASN A 38 -8.21 22.16 4.76
CA ASN A 38 -8.35 23.43 4.05
C ASN A 38 -8.37 23.23 2.54
N ALA A 39 -7.49 22.39 1.99
CA ALA A 39 -7.49 22.08 0.57
C ALA A 39 -8.79 21.39 0.10
N LEU A 40 -9.38 20.54 0.95
CA LEU A 40 -10.72 20.00 0.69
C LEU A 40 -11.81 21.07 0.74
N ALA A 41 -11.76 21.97 1.72
CA ALA A 41 -12.71 23.07 1.86
C ALA A 41 -12.69 24.01 0.63
N GLU A 42 -11.51 24.32 0.10
CA GLU A 42 -11.35 25.10 -1.14
C GLU A 42 -12.04 24.42 -2.34
N ARG A 43 -11.95 23.08 -2.44
CA ARG A 43 -12.60 22.31 -3.52
C ARG A 43 -14.10 22.22 -3.36
N VAL A 44 -14.60 22.12 -2.13
CA VAL A 44 -16.04 22.09 -1.84
C VAL A 44 -16.67 23.47 -2.05
N GLY A 45 -15.98 24.55 -1.66
CA GLY A 45 -16.40 25.94 -1.83
C GLY A 45 -17.41 26.42 -0.79
N GLU A 46 -18.53 25.72 -0.63
CA GLU A 46 -19.63 26.11 0.30
C GLU A 46 -20.38 24.87 0.77
N GLY A 47 -20.82 24.79 2.01
CA GLY A 47 -21.68 23.72 2.51
C GLY A 47 -21.16 23.02 3.75
N LEU A 48 -21.78 21.90 4.07
CA LEU A 48 -21.46 21.07 5.22
C LEU A 48 -20.73 19.80 4.75
N VAL A 49 -19.51 19.57 5.25
CA VAL A 49 -18.72 18.38 4.96
C VAL A 49 -18.81 17.40 6.12
N LEU A 50 -19.17 16.16 5.83
CA LEU A 50 -19.21 15.04 6.77
C LEU A 50 -18.20 13.97 6.34
N ALA A 51 -17.07 13.84 7.06
CA ALA A 51 -16.17 12.72 6.88
C ALA A 51 -16.47 11.62 7.90
N VAL A 52 -16.62 10.38 7.39
CA VAL A 52 -17.10 9.25 8.19
C VAL A 52 -15.96 8.27 8.43
N GLY A 53 -15.55 8.09 9.68
CA GLY A 53 -14.58 7.09 10.11
C GLY A 53 -15.16 5.68 10.11
N SER A 54 -14.29 4.67 10.16
CA SER A 54 -14.69 3.28 10.26
C SER A 54 -15.34 2.96 11.61
N VAL A 55 -16.25 1.97 11.60
CA VAL A 55 -16.84 1.43 12.83
C VAL A 55 -15.94 0.32 13.38
N GLU A 56 -16.07 0.08 14.67
CA GLU A 56 -15.39 -1.03 15.33
C GLU A 56 -15.86 -2.38 14.75
N PRO A 57 -14.95 -3.30 14.41
CA PRO A 57 -15.34 -4.62 13.97
C PRO A 57 -16.16 -5.33 15.05
N PRO A 58 -17.25 -6.05 14.70
CA PRO A 58 -18.07 -6.74 15.68
C PRO A 58 -17.38 -7.98 16.30
N GLN A 59 -16.20 -8.36 15.80
CA GLN A 59 -15.41 -9.50 16.27
C GLN A 59 -14.15 -8.98 16.96
N ASP A 60 -13.98 -9.26 18.22
CA ASP A 60 -12.86 -8.85 19.09
C ASP A 60 -11.47 -9.37 18.65
N TYR A 61 -11.42 -10.38 17.77
CA TYR A 61 -10.17 -10.88 17.21
C TYR A 61 -9.73 -10.16 15.93
N ILE A 62 -10.57 -9.24 15.39
CA ILE A 62 -10.24 -8.42 14.23
C ILE A 62 -9.76 -7.06 14.73
N PRO A 63 -8.48 -6.69 14.57
CA PRO A 63 -8.01 -5.39 14.98
C PRO A 63 -8.66 -4.27 14.16
N PHE A 64 -8.92 -3.15 14.81
CA PHE A 64 -9.48 -1.96 14.15
C PHE A 64 -8.42 -1.25 13.31
N PHE A 65 -8.82 -0.82 12.10
CA PHE A 65 -8.04 0.09 11.25
C PHE A 65 -8.95 1.17 10.68
N GLN A 66 -8.51 2.40 10.81
CA GLN A 66 -9.23 3.55 10.28
C GLN A 66 -9.18 3.59 8.76
N ASN A 67 -10.29 3.98 8.10
CA ASN A 67 -10.29 4.18 6.65
C ASN A 67 -9.39 5.36 6.23
N SER A 68 -8.78 5.20 5.07
CA SER A 68 -7.73 6.08 4.59
C SER A 68 -8.19 7.52 4.33
N PRO A 69 -9.38 7.80 3.73
CA PRO A 69 -9.84 9.17 3.55
C PRO A 69 -10.04 9.92 4.87
N PHE A 70 -10.61 9.27 5.88
CA PHE A 70 -10.81 9.86 7.19
C PHE A 70 -9.48 10.08 7.92
N ARG A 71 -8.59 9.06 7.93
CA ARG A 71 -7.25 9.16 8.51
C ARG A 71 -6.44 10.28 7.86
N TYR A 72 -6.52 10.43 6.53
CA TYR A 72 -5.83 11.48 5.78
C TYR A 72 -6.21 12.88 6.23
N LEU A 73 -7.50 13.11 6.51
CA LEU A 73 -8.02 14.41 6.94
C LEU A 73 -7.81 14.71 8.42
N THR A 74 -7.76 13.68 9.28
CA THR A 74 -7.84 13.89 10.74
C THR A 74 -6.63 13.38 11.52
N GLY A 75 -5.89 12.42 11.00
CA GLY A 75 -4.88 11.67 11.76
C GLY A 75 -5.47 10.79 12.87
N PHE A 76 -6.77 10.82 13.12
CA PHE A 76 -7.42 10.11 14.21
C PHE A 76 -7.65 8.64 13.88
N VAL A 77 -7.27 7.73 14.80
CA VAL A 77 -7.21 6.29 14.55
C VAL A 77 -8.12 5.45 15.45
N GLU A 78 -9.01 6.07 16.25
CA GLU A 78 -10.00 5.32 17.01
C GLU A 78 -11.32 5.14 16.22
N PRO A 79 -12.11 4.08 16.54
CA PRO A 79 -13.33 3.76 15.82
C PRO A 79 -14.48 4.73 16.09
N ASN A 80 -15.49 4.66 15.23
CA ASN A 80 -16.78 5.35 15.32
C ASN A 80 -16.73 6.87 15.19
N ALA A 81 -15.56 7.45 14.92
CA ALA A 81 -15.41 8.90 14.78
C ALA A 81 -16.08 9.46 13.53
N MET A 82 -16.52 10.74 13.60
CA MET A 82 -16.97 11.52 12.45
C MET A 82 -16.47 12.95 12.56
N LEU A 83 -16.02 13.51 11.43
CA LEU A 83 -15.66 14.92 11.32
C LEU A 83 -16.79 15.67 10.63
N LEU A 84 -17.27 16.75 11.25
CA LEU A 84 -18.20 17.68 10.68
C LEU A 84 -17.51 19.02 10.49
N MET A 85 -17.49 19.54 9.26
CA MET A 85 -16.90 20.84 8.90
C MET A 85 -17.94 21.71 8.22
N GLU A 86 -18.05 22.95 8.65
CA GLU A 86 -18.79 24.00 7.96
C GLU A 86 -17.83 24.79 7.07
N VAL A 87 -18.10 24.83 5.77
CA VAL A 87 -17.27 25.52 4.77
C VAL A 87 -18.06 26.75 4.25
N ARG A 88 -17.42 27.91 4.27
CA ARG A 88 -17.93 29.16 3.72
C ARG A 88 -16.87 29.86 2.89
N ASP A 89 -17.21 30.23 1.66
CA ASP A 89 -16.27 30.89 0.72
C ASP A 89 -14.94 30.12 0.54
N GLY A 90 -15.00 28.79 0.53
CA GLY A 90 -13.80 27.91 0.39
C GLY A 90 -12.92 27.81 1.63
N ALA A 91 -13.36 28.32 2.78
CA ALA A 91 -12.62 28.25 4.04
C ALA A 91 -13.42 27.51 5.12
N ILE A 92 -12.72 26.86 6.05
CA ILE A 92 -13.34 26.18 7.19
C ILE A 92 -13.82 27.27 8.18
N ALA A 93 -15.15 27.47 8.31
CA ALA A 93 -15.76 28.37 9.25
C ALA A 93 -15.85 27.76 10.66
N ALA A 94 -16.10 26.46 10.74
CA ALA A 94 -16.09 25.66 11.96
C ALA A 94 -15.81 24.20 11.66
N GLU A 95 -15.17 23.50 12.60
CA GLU A 95 -14.95 22.04 12.51
C GLU A 95 -15.03 21.40 13.90
N VAL A 96 -15.55 20.17 13.95
CA VAL A 96 -15.66 19.38 15.17
C VAL A 96 -15.44 17.91 14.85
N LEU A 97 -14.61 17.24 15.65
CA LEU A 97 -14.42 15.80 15.59
C LEU A 97 -15.25 15.11 16.68
N PHE A 98 -16.25 14.34 16.25
CA PHE A 98 -17.11 13.57 17.15
C PHE A 98 -16.49 12.20 17.36
N VAL A 99 -16.24 11.83 18.63
CA VAL A 99 -15.56 10.61 19.03
C VAL A 99 -16.30 9.91 20.16
N ASN A 100 -15.98 8.64 20.38
CA ASN A 100 -16.51 7.91 21.54
C ASN A 100 -16.10 8.62 22.83
N PRO A 101 -17.03 8.80 23.80
CA PRO A 101 -16.67 9.30 25.11
C PRO A 101 -15.82 8.26 25.86
N ARG A 102 -15.05 8.71 26.83
CA ARG A 102 -14.36 7.83 27.76
C ARG A 102 -15.38 7.08 28.64
N ASP A 103 -15.24 5.78 28.69
CA ASP A 103 -16.03 4.91 29.59
C ASP A 103 -15.09 3.92 30.30
N PRO A 104 -14.86 4.09 31.62
CA PRO A 104 -13.98 3.20 32.38
C PRO A 104 -14.38 1.73 32.35
N ALA A 105 -15.67 1.40 32.14
CA ALA A 105 -16.14 0.04 32.01
C ALA A 105 -15.66 -0.59 30.70
N THR A 106 -15.85 0.10 29.59
CA THR A 106 -15.36 -0.28 28.25
C THR A 106 -13.82 -0.29 28.19
N GLU A 107 -13.18 0.75 28.75
CA GLU A 107 -11.70 0.84 28.80
C GLU A 107 -11.03 -0.31 29.59
N THR A 108 -11.76 -0.96 30.50
CA THR A 108 -11.28 -2.16 31.19
C THR A 108 -11.07 -3.34 30.22
N TRP A 109 -11.82 -3.39 29.13
CA TRP A 109 -11.77 -4.48 28.12
C TRP A 109 -10.94 -4.13 26.91
N GLU A 110 -11.02 -2.88 26.45
CA GLU A 110 -10.49 -2.45 25.14
C GLU A 110 -9.25 -1.56 25.26
N GLY A 111 -8.94 -1.10 26.47
CA GLY A 111 -7.86 -0.15 26.70
C GLY A 111 -8.34 1.32 26.69
N TYR A 112 -7.41 2.21 26.98
CA TYR A 112 -7.64 3.64 27.12
C TYR A 112 -8.07 4.27 25.80
N ARG A 113 -9.09 5.15 25.84
CA ARG A 113 -9.57 5.96 24.72
C ARG A 113 -9.22 7.44 24.94
N ILE A 114 -8.92 8.15 23.87
CA ILE A 114 -8.59 9.59 23.89
C ILE A 114 -9.79 10.40 24.43
N GLY A 115 -10.98 10.10 23.94
CA GLY A 115 -12.21 10.81 24.31
C GLY A 115 -12.25 12.25 23.83
N PRO A 116 -13.42 12.95 23.98
CA PRO A 116 -13.61 14.32 23.48
C PRO A 116 -12.60 15.35 23.99
N ASP A 117 -12.21 15.22 25.26
CA ASP A 117 -11.31 16.20 25.92
C ASP A 117 -9.85 16.09 25.41
N GLY A 118 -9.41 14.90 24.97
CA GLY A 118 -8.05 14.67 24.47
C GLY A 118 -7.86 14.92 22.98
N VAL A 119 -8.95 14.96 22.20
CA VAL A 119 -8.91 15.04 20.74
C VAL A 119 -8.16 16.26 20.22
N LEU A 120 -8.36 17.43 20.85
CA LEU A 120 -7.73 18.68 20.43
C LEU A 120 -6.20 18.60 20.47
N GLU A 121 -5.64 17.95 21.49
CA GLU A 121 -4.18 17.79 21.65
C GLU A 121 -3.60 16.89 20.56
N VAL A 122 -4.36 15.86 20.16
CA VAL A 122 -3.88 14.84 19.19
C VAL A 122 -4.08 15.28 17.75
N THR A 123 -5.19 15.97 17.44
CA THR A 123 -5.60 16.24 16.04
C THR A 123 -5.63 17.73 15.67
N GLY A 124 -5.54 18.62 16.63
CA GLY A 124 -5.80 20.06 16.43
C GLY A 124 -7.27 20.41 16.20
N ILE A 125 -8.20 19.45 16.25
CA ILE A 125 -9.65 19.64 16.02
C ILE A 125 -10.40 19.62 17.37
N PRO A 126 -11.31 20.55 17.66
CA PRO A 126 -12.16 20.46 18.85
C PRO A 126 -12.97 19.16 18.88
N GLY A 127 -12.95 18.45 20.02
CA GLY A 127 -13.66 17.19 20.22
C GLY A 127 -15.04 17.34 20.85
N ARG A 128 -16.00 16.49 20.45
CA ARG A 128 -17.30 16.30 21.10
C ARG A 128 -17.66 14.82 21.17
N SER A 129 -18.57 14.45 22.05
CA SER A 129 -19.09 13.08 22.08
C SER A 129 -19.86 12.75 20.81
N VAL A 130 -19.65 11.54 20.25
CA VAL A 130 -20.42 11.05 19.10
C VAL A 130 -21.93 11.01 19.38
N GLU A 131 -22.33 10.93 20.64
CA GLU A 131 -23.75 11.00 21.07
C GLU A 131 -24.39 12.36 20.78
N GLU A 132 -23.59 13.42 20.66
CA GLU A 132 -24.03 14.77 20.37
C GLU A 132 -24.09 15.09 18.86
N LEU A 133 -23.62 14.16 18.02
CA LEU A 133 -23.52 14.39 16.58
C LEU A 133 -24.88 14.69 15.92
N GLY A 134 -25.93 13.92 16.29
CA GLY A 134 -27.26 14.11 15.70
C GLY A 134 -27.81 15.54 15.93
N GLU A 135 -27.75 16.04 17.17
CA GLU A 135 -28.17 17.40 17.50
C GLU A 135 -27.36 18.49 16.78
N ALA A 136 -26.02 18.28 16.71
CA ALA A 136 -25.13 19.21 16.01
C ALA A 136 -25.37 19.20 14.49
N PHE A 137 -25.61 18.03 13.91
CA PHE A 137 -25.94 17.88 12.51
C PHE A 137 -27.27 18.54 12.15
N ASP A 138 -28.34 18.28 12.92
CA ASP A 138 -29.67 18.88 12.72
C ASP A 138 -29.63 20.38 12.74
N ALA A 139 -28.82 20.96 13.64
CA ALA A 139 -28.69 22.42 13.78
C ALA A 139 -28.06 23.06 12.52
N LEU A 140 -27.10 22.38 11.85
CA LEU A 140 -26.37 22.93 10.72
C LEU A 140 -26.98 22.54 9.37
N VAL A 141 -27.49 21.34 9.23
CA VAL A 141 -27.97 20.82 7.94
C VAL A 141 -29.14 21.60 7.39
N SER A 142 -30.01 22.15 8.28
CA SER A 142 -31.15 22.96 7.92
C SER A 142 -30.77 24.32 7.29
N GLU A 143 -29.54 24.81 7.56
CA GLU A 143 -29.04 26.07 7.00
C GLU A 143 -28.42 25.88 5.62
N HIS A 144 -27.85 24.68 5.35
CA HIS A 144 -27.06 24.42 4.14
C HIS A 144 -27.84 23.71 3.01
N GLY A 145 -28.83 22.86 3.34
CA GLY A 145 -29.64 22.11 2.35
C GLY A 145 -28.85 21.10 1.50
N GLU A 146 -27.53 21.04 1.65
CA GLU A 146 -26.63 20.12 0.96
C GLU A 146 -25.50 19.68 1.89
N ILE A 147 -25.10 18.39 1.78
CA ILE A 147 -23.93 17.84 2.47
C ILE A 147 -22.98 17.20 1.48
N ALA A 148 -21.68 17.42 1.71
CA ALA A 148 -20.57 16.74 1.03
C ALA A 148 -20.05 15.61 1.91
N VAL A 149 -20.15 14.35 1.46
CA VAL A 149 -19.74 13.16 2.24
C VAL A 149 -18.38 12.67 1.77
N VAL A 150 -17.45 12.49 2.71
CA VAL A 150 -16.19 11.77 2.53
C VAL A 150 -16.30 10.36 3.13
N GLY A 151 -16.07 9.35 2.32
CA GLY A 151 -16.17 7.92 2.67
C GLY A 151 -16.85 7.13 1.56
N ALA A 152 -16.95 5.83 1.74
CA ALA A 152 -17.53 4.91 0.75
C ALA A 152 -19.09 5.01 0.72
N TYR A 153 -19.62 6.22 0.55
CA TYR A 153 -21.07 6.46 0.50
C TYR A 153 -21.65 5.99 -0.83
N ASN A 154 -22.55 5.01 -0.79
CA ASN A 154 -23.26 4.48 -1.97
C ASN A 154 -24.70 4.04 -1.61
N PRO A 155 -25.67 4.96 -1.64
CA PRO A 155 -27.06 4.67 -1.29
C PRO A 155 -27.76 3.71 -2.27
N GLY A 156 -27.22 3.53 -3.50
CA GLY A 156 -27.74 2.62 -4.51
C GLY A 156 -27.23 1.19 -4.42
N ALA A 157 -26.30 0.88 -3.51
CA ALA A 157 -25.78 -0.46 -3.36
C ALA A 157 -26.83 -1.43 -2.82
N LEU A 158 -26.83 -2.68 -3.34
CA LEU A 158 -27.73 -3.77 -2.85
C LEU A 158 -27.47 -4.10 -1.37
N ILE A 159 -26.19 -4.03 -0.96
CA ILE A 159 -25.77 -4.17 0.44
C ILE A 159 -25.12 -2.86 0.82
N GLN A 160 -25.72 -2.13 1.73
CA GLN A 160 -25.18 -0.86 2.20
C GLN A 160 -24.08 -1.10 3.24
N ASN A 161 -22.96 -0.39 3.05
CA ASN A 161 -21.87 -0.36 4.03
C ASN A 161 -22.16 0.58 5.20
N ASP A 162 -21.32 0.53 6.24
CA ASP A 162 -21.47 1.30 7.46
C ASP A 162 -21.53 2.80 7.22
N VAL A 163 -20.72 3.33 6.29
CA VAL A 163 -20.72 4.76 5.92
C VAL A 163 -22.11 5.17 5.42
N THR A 164 -22.65 4.40 4.48
CA THR A 164 -23.98 4.66 3.89
C THR A 164 -25.08 4.60 4.95
N GLN A 165 -25.04 3.59 5.83
CA GLN A 165 -26.03 3.44 6.91
C GLN A 165 -25.99 4.60 7.91
N ARG A 166 -24.79 5.03 8.33
CA ARG A 166 -24.60 6.15 9.27
C ARG A 166 -25.05 7.48 8.69
N VAL A 167 -24.73 7.74 7.42
CA VAL A 167 -25.20 8.94 6.71
C VAL A 167 -26.73 8.91 6.57
N ALA A 168 -27.31 7.76 6.20
CA ALA A 168 -28.76 7.61 6.09
C ALA A 168 -29.47 7.85 7.44
N ALA A 169 -28.90 7.39 8.55
CA ALA A 169 -29.44 7.62 9.88
C ALA A 169 -29.44 9.12 10.27
N LEU A 170 -28.38 9.86 9.91
CA LEU A 170 -28.31 11.33 10.13
C LEU A 170 -29.31 12.10 9.25
N LEU A 171 -29.63 11.58 8.07
CA LEU A 171 -30.58 12.19 7.13
C LEU A 171 -32.04 11.81 7.41
N GLU A 172 -32.30 11.00 8.43
CA GLU A 172 -33.69 10.67 8.82
C GLU A 172 -34.43 11.93 9.25
N GLY A 173 -35.47 12.28 8.52
CA GLY A 173 -36.21 13.55 8.72
C GLY A 173 -35.76 14.74 7.84
N HIS A 174 -34.67 14.60 7.09
CA HIS A 174 -34.09 15.62 6.21
C HIS A 174 -34.16 15.26 4.72
N SER A 175 -35.34 14.86 4.24
CA SER A 175 -35.54 14.37 2.87
C SER A 175 -35.24 15.40 1.76
N GLU A 176 -35.21 16.67 2.10
CA GLU A 176 -34.88 17.78 1.19
C GLU A 176 -33.37 18.02 1.03
N VAL A 177 -32.54 17.43 1.87
CA VAL A 177 -31.07 17.59 1.84
C VAL A 177 -30.48 16.79 0.71
N SER A 178 -29.70 17.43 -0.16
CA SER A 178 -28.93 16.77 -1.18
C SER A 178 -27.60 16.26 -0.63
N VAL A 179 -27.13 15.12 -1.18
CA VAL A 179 -25.87 14.51 -0.77
C VAL A 179 -24.94 14.35 -1.97
N THR A 180 -23.76 14.95 -1.87
CA THR A 180 -22.69 14.81 -2.85
C THR A 180 -21.54 14.00 -2.24
N ASN A 181 -21.05 12.98 -2.95
CA ASN A 181 -19.86 12.21 -2.50
C ASN A 181 -18.60 12.91 -3.03
N VAL A 182 -17.76 13.41 -2.11
CA VAL A 182 -16.52 14.14 -2.40
C VAL A 182 -15.26 13.32 -2.02
N THR A 183 -15.39 12.01 -1.96
CA THR A 183 -14.24 11.12 -1.66
C THR A 183 -13.17 11.18 -2.76
N ARG A 184 -13.57 11.47 -4.00
CA ARG A 184 -12.65 11.64 -5.11
C ARG A 184 -11.74 12.86 -4.94
N GLU A 185 -12.26 13.95 -4.42
CA GLU A 185 -11.51 15.17 -4.11
C GLU A 185 -10.40 14.88 -3.09
N VAL A 186 -10.69 14.03 -2.09
CA VAL A 186 -9.69 13.54 -1.13
C VAL A 186 -8.70 12.59 -1.81
N ALA A 187 -9.14 11.71 -2.70
CA ALA A 187 -8.27 10.84 -3.48
C ALA A 187 -7.28 11.65 -4.35
N ASP A 188 -7.76 12.69 -5.00
CA ASP A 188 -6.90 13.59 -5.80
C ASP A 188 -5.89 14.37 -4.94
N LEU A 189 -6.20 14.67 -3.67
CA LEU A 189 -5.23 15.26 -2.73
C LEU A 189 -4.17 14.25 -2.28
N ARG A 190 -4.52 12.97 -2.16
CA ARG A 190 -3.63 11.87 -1.76
C ARG A 190 -2.69 11.42 -2.87
N ALA A 191 -2.99 11.76 -4.12
CA ALA A 191 -2.25 11.25 -5.29
C ALA A 191 -0.77 11.67 -5.28
N VAL A 192 -0.46 12.87 -4.78
CA VAL A 192 0.90 13.39 -4.57
C VAL A 192 1.18 13.45 -3.08
N LYS A 193 2.24 12.79 -2.63
CA LYS A 193 2.58 12.63 -1.23
C LYS A 193 3.44 13.78 -0.74
N SER A 194 3.24 14.18 0.50
CA SER A 194 4.14 15.10 1.20
C SER A 194 5.47 14.43 1.59
N ASP A 195 6.45 15.22 1.98
CA ASP A 195 7.74 14.70 2.46
C ASP A 195 7.59 13.77 3.67
N ALA A 196 6.65 14.07 4.59
CA ALA A 196 6.35 13.24 5.75
C ALA A 196 5.74 11.88 5.33
N GLU A 197 4.81 11.88 4.38
CA GLU A 197 4.22 10.66 3.82
C GLU A 197 5.27 9.81 3.10
N LEU A 198 6.14 10.43 2.30
CA LEU A 198 7.23 9.75 1.59
C LEU A 198 8.22 9.10 2.57
N GLU A 199 8.52 9.75 3.70
CA GLU A 199 9.39 9.14 4.72
C GLU A 199 8.73 7.93 5.40
N LEU A 200 7.42 7.97 5.65
CA LEU A 200 6.68 6.81 6.16
C LEU A 200 6.66 5.65 5.16
N LEU A 201 6.52 5.94 3.86
CA LEU A 201 6.63 4.94 2.80
C LEU A 201 8.03 4.33 2.75
N ARG A 202 9.10 5.13 2.79
CA ARG A 202 10.48 4.59 2.84
C ARG A 202 10.70 3.65 4.03
N ARG A 203 10.14 3.96 5.20
CA ARG A 203 10.21 3.08 6.37
C ARG A 203 9.42 1.79 6.19
N SER A 204 8.19 1.89 5.69
CA SER A 204 7.37 0.72 5.39
C SER A 204 8.07 -0.20 4.38
N THR A 205 8.59 0.37 3.29
CA THR A 205 9.31 -0.38 2.26
C THR A 205 10.63 -0.97 2.77
N ALA A 206 11.36 -0.27 3.65
CA ALA A 206 12.57 -0.82 4.27
C ALA A 206 12.27 -2.04 5.15
N ILE A 207 11.17 -2.02 5.92
CA ILE A 207 10.70 -3.17 6.70
C ILE A 207 10.34 -4.34 5.79
N THR A 208 9.65 -4.07 4.68
CA THR A 208 9.26 -5.08 3.69
C THR A 208 10.49 -5.69 3.01
N THR A 209 11.46 -4.86 2.64
CA THR A 209 12.75 -5.29 2.10
C THR A 209 13.51 -6.22 3.07
N GLN A 210 13.49 -5.90 4.38
CA GLN A 210 14.08 -6.76 5.39
C GLN A 210 13.36 -8.10 5.48
N ALA A 211 12.03 -8.12 5.39
CA ALA A 211 11.28 -9.38 5.39
C ALA A 211 11.65 -10.28 4.19
N HIS A 212 11.87 -9.72 3.00
CA HIS A 212 12.38 -10.48 1.85
C HIS A 212 13.75 -11.11 2.12
N ARG A 213 14.66 -10.38 2.77
CA ARG A 213 15.98 -10.93 3.12
C ARG A 213 15.87 -12.09 4.11
N GLU A 214 14.99 -11.98 5.12
CA GLU A 214 14.72 -13.07 6.06
C GLU A 214 14.11 -14.30 5.35
N VAL A 215 13.19 -14.08 4.42
CA VAL A 215 12.58 -15.16 3.62
C VAL A 215 13.63 -15.87 2.77
N MET A 216 14.51 -15.12 2.08
CA MET A 216 15.58 -15.71 1.27
C MET A 216 16.47 -16.65 2.09
N GLY A 217 16.78 -16.29 3.33
CA GLY A 217 17.55 -17.14 4.23
C GLY A 217 16.75 -18.34 4.77
N ALA A 218 15.44 -18.16 5.00
CA ALA A 218 14.59 -19.15 5.64
C ALA A 218 14.02 -20.21 4.68
N LEU A 219 13.98 -19.94 3.36
CA LEU A 219 13.30 -20.74 2.36
C LEU A 219 14.03 -22.08 2.12
N ALA A 220 13.28 -23.19 2.05
CA ALA A 220 13.82 -24.50 1.73
C ALA A 220 12.71 -25.46 1.26
N PRO A 221 13.04 -26.50 0.44
CA PRO A 221 12.11 -27.57 0.11
C PRO A 221 11.56 -28.27 1.36
N GLY A 222 10.28 -28.62 1.34
CA GLY A 222 9.59 -29.28 2.45
C GLY A 222 8.98 -28.33 3.50
N LYS A 223 9.26 -27.03 3.44
CA LYS A 223 8.52 -26.03 4.22
C LYS A 223 7.15 -25.77 3.62
N ASN A 224 6.21 -25.36 4.47
CA ASN A 224 4.90 -24.93 4.01
C ASN A 224 4.91 -23.42 3.73
N GLU A 225 4.07 -22.96 2.79
CA GLU A 225 3.92 -21.54 2.45
C GLU A 225 3.56 -20.68 3.68
N PHE A 226 2.73 -21.19 4.61
CA PHE A 226 2.39 -20.45 5.84
C PHE A 226 3.58 -20.30 6.81
N GLU A 227 4.60 -21.18 6.77
CA GLU A 227 5.81 -20.98 7.58
C GLU A 227 6.60 -19.78 7.09
N VAL A 228 6.63 -19.56 5.76
CA VAL A 228 7.23 -18.36 5.15
C VAL A 228 6.42 -17.12 5.49
N GLN A 229 5.07 -17.19 5.39
CA GLN A 229 4.19 -16.11 5.84
C GLN A 229 4.46 -15.73 7.30
N ALA A 230 4.65 -16.71 8.18
CA ALA A 230 4.94 -16.45 9.60
C ALA A 230 6.27 -15.70 9.79
N VAL A 231 7.31 -16.01 9.01
CA VAL A 231 8.59 -15.26 9.01
C VAL A 231 8.37 -13.81 8.58
N VAL A 232 7.60 -13.59 7.51
CA VAL A 232 7.25 -12.25 7.00
C VAL A 232 6.55 -11.42 8.09
N GLU A 233 5.45 -11.92 8.63
CA GLU A 233 4.62 -11.18 9.58
C GLU A 233 5.32 -10.98 10.92
N TYR A 234 6.14 -11.94 11.37
CA TYR A 234 7.02 -11.76 12.52
C TYR A 234 8.01 -10.61 12.28
N THR A 235 8.64 -10.56 11.10
CA THR A 235 9.58 -9.50 10.74
C THR A 235 8.87 -8.14 10.72
N PHE A 236 7.71 -8.03 10.11
CA PHE A 236 6.91 -6.80 10.11
C PHE A 236 6.68 -6.28 11.53
N ARG A 237 6.17 -7.13 12.42
CA ARG A 237 5.90 -6.75 13.81
C ARG A 237 7.17 -6.43 14.58
N ARG A 238 8.24 -7.15 14.35
CA ARG A 238 9.53 -6.94 15.01
C ARG A 238 10.13 -5.57 14.71
N TYR A 239 9.92 -5.06 13.49
CA TYR A 239 10.42 -3.75 13.05
C TYR A 239 9.40 -2.61 13.17
N GLY A 240 8.28 -2.83 13.83
CA GLY A 240 7.33 -1.78 14.18
C GLY A 240 6.16 -1.58 13.23
N SER A 241 5.99 -2.42 12.20
CA SER A 241 4.79 -2.38 11.37
C SER A 241 3.53 -2.68 12.18
N GLU A 242 2.47 -1.93 11.93
CA GLU A 242 1.17 -2.11 12.58
C GLU A 242 0.51 -3.42 12.15
N ARG A 243 0.65 -3.76 10.87
CA ARG A 243 0.03 -4.92 10.23
C ARG A 243 0.67 -5.19 8.86
N PRO A 244 0.42 -6.33 8.22
CA PRO A 244 0.55 -6.44 6.78
C PRO A 244 -0.35 -5.41 6.08
N ALA A 245 0.13 -4.80 5.01
CA ALA A 245 -0.64 -3.85 4.20
C ALA A 245 -1.83 -4.54 3.50
N PHE A 246 -1.62 -5.79 3.11
CA PHE A 246 -2.59 -6.71 2.54
C PHE A 246 -2.30 -8.14 3.00
N ALA A 247 -3.15 -9.09 2.67
CA ALA A 247 -2.89 -10.49 2.99
C ALA A 247 -1.66 -10.98 2.22
N SER A 248 -0.60 -11.39 2.95
CA SER A 248 0.66 -11.87 2.37
C SER A 248 0.40 -13.00 1.36
N ILE A 249 1.02 -12.91 0.20
CA ILE A 249 0.94 -13.90 -0.87
C ILE A 249 2.24 -14.70 -0.87
N VAL A 250 2.14 -16.00 -0.63
CA VAL A 250 3.25 -16.95 -0.71
C VAL A 250 2.80 -18.13 -1.56
N GLY A 251 2.99 -18.01 -2.87
CA GLY A 251 2.48 -19.00 -3.84
C GLY A 251 3.60 -19.79 -4.49
N SER A 252 3.70 -21.10 -4.21
CA SER A 252 4.74 -21.97 -4.74
C SER A 252 4.27 -22.90 -5.85
N GLY A 253 5.16 -23.23 -6.81
CA GLY A 253 4.84 -24.10 -7.95
C GLY A 253 3.58 -23.61 -8.69
N PRO A 254 2.52 -24.42 -8.85
CA PRO A 254 1.30 -24.00 -9.54
C PRO A 254 0.62 -22.78 -8.88
N ASN A 255 0.75 -22.59 -7.55
CA ASN A 255 0.20 -21.44 -6.83
C ASN A 255 0.90 -20.12 -7.20
N SER A 256 2.16 -20.17 -7.69
CA SER A 256 2.87 -18.99 -8.20
C SER A 256 2.17 -18.34 -9.39
N THR A 257 1.29 -19.08 -10.06
CA THR A 257 0.53 -18.59 -11.22
C THR A 257 -0.83 -17.97 -10.87
N VAL A 258 -1.16 -17.89 -9.57
CA VAL A 258 -2.40 -17.28 -9.06
C VAL A 258 -2.06 -15.91 -8.46
N LEU A 259 -2.52 -14.84 -9.09
CA LEU A 259 -2.07 -13.46 -8.82
C LEU A 259 -2.22 -13.04 -7.35
N HIS A 260 -3.36 -13.29 -6.74
CA HIS A 260 -3.67 -12.94 -5.34
C HIS A 260 -3.89 -14.21 -4.50
N TYR A 261 -2.95 -15.17 -4.59
CA TYR A 261 -3.00 -16.40 -3.80
C TYR A 261 -2.65 -16.09 -2.33
N LYS A 262 -3.59 -16.31 -1.44
CA LYS A 262 -3.48 -15.97 -0.02
C LYS A 262 -3.88 -17.10 0.93
N THR A 263 -4.07 -18.31 0.40
CA THR A 263 -4.33 -19.50 1.22
C THR A 263 -3.06 -19.98 1.91
N ASN A 264 -1.92 -19.92 1.20
CA ASN A 264 -0.57 -20.18 1.70
C ASN A 264 -0.44 -21.51 2.46
N ASP A 265 -0.95 -22.63 1.91
CA ASP A 265 -1.03 -23.91 2.62
C ASP A 265 -0.33 -25.09 1.94
N ARG A 266 0.34 -24.85 0.79
CA ARG A 266 1.07 -25.88 0.06
C ARG A 266 2.45 -26.12 0.67
N PHE A 267 2.86 -27.41 0.77
CA PHE A 267 4.25 -27.75 1.03
C PHE A 267 5.08 -27.57 -0.27
N MET A 268 6.13 -26.75 -0.18
CA MET A 268 7.00 -26.42 -1.30
C MET A 268 7.89 -27.62 -1.69
N GLU A 269 8.01 -27.88 -2.98
CA GLU A 269 8.79 -28.98 -3.53
C GLU A 269 10.13 -28.48 -4.08
N ASP A 270 11.10 -29.40 -4.15
CA ASP A 270 12.39 -29.13 -4.82
C ASP A 270 12.13 -28.84 -6.31
N GLY A 271 12.68 -27.73 -6.80
CA GLY A 271 12.45 -27.28 -8.18
C GLY A 271 11.25 -26.35 -8.37
N ASP A 272 10.48 -26.03 -7.33
CA ASP A 272 9.47 -24.97 -7.41
C ASP A 272 10.12 -23.59 -7.44
N VAL A 273 9.43 -22.62 -8.04
CA VAL A 273 9.54 -21.20 -7.68
C VAL A 273 8.44 -20.85 -6.69
N VAL A 274 8.67 -19.82 -5.88
CA VAL A 274 7.65 -19.23 -5.01
C VAL A 274 7.59 -17.73 -5.25
N VAL A 275 6.40 -17.22 -5.55
CA VAL A 275 6.09 -15.79 -5.54
C VAL A 275 5.83 -15.39 -4.10
N VAL A 276 6.63 -14.47 -3.59
CA VAL A 276 6.47 -13.85 -2.27
C VAL A 276 6.13 -12.39 -2.51
N ASP A 277 4.87 -12.06 -2.34
CA ASP A 277 4.30 -10.73 -2.56
C ASP A 277 3.75 -10.21 -1.23
N ILE A 278 4.43 -9.22 -0.69
CA ILE A 278 4.27 -8.80 0.69
C ILE A 278 4.47 -7.28 0.84
N GLY A 279 3.71 -6.71 1.76
CA GLY A 279 3.84 -5.31 2.12
C GLY A 279 3.60 -5.09 3.61
N SER A 280 4.42 -4.28 4.25
CA SER A 280 4.18 -3.82 5.62
C SER A 280 3.32 -2.55 5.61
N SER A 281 2.63 -2.26 6.72
CA SER A 281 1.98 -0.98 6.96
C SER A 281 2.63 -0.31 8.18
N TYR A 282 3.27 0.84 7.97
CA TYR A 282 3.96 1.60 9.01
C TYR A 282 3.42 3.03 9.08
N GLY A 283 2.93 3.44 10.25
CA GLY A 283 2.23 4.72 10.39
C GLY A 283 0.98 4.84 9.50
N GLY A 284 0.43 3.69 9.05
CA GLY A 284 -0.68 3.57 8.11
C GLY A 284 -0.28 3.54 6.64
N TYR A 285 0.98 3.83 6.30
CA TYR A 285 1.47 3.83 4.92
C TYR A 285 1.95 2.45 4.50
N SER A 286 1.49 2.00 3.34
CA SER A 286 1.61 0.64 2.84
C SER A 286 2.69 0.54 1.77
N ALA A 287 3.62 -0.40 1.97
CA ALA A 287 4.57 -0.84 0.94
C ALA A 287 3.99 -2.02 0.15
N ASP A 288 4.56 -2.28 -1.01
CA ASP A 288 4.25 -3.43 -1.86
C ASP A 288 5.48 -3.89 -2.63
N VAL A 289 6.01 -5.04 -2.29
CA VAL A 289 7.22 -5.59 -2.91
C VAL A 289 7.05 -7.07 -3.17
N THR A 290 7.29 -7.48 -4.40
CA THR A 290 7.28 -8.90 -4.79
C THR A 290 8.66 -9.38 -5.21
N ARG A 291 9.02 -10.58 -4.77
CA ARG A 291 10.13 -11.37 -5.29
C ARG A 291 9.68 -12.77 -5.63
N THR A 292 10.15 -13.27 -6.77
CA THR A 292 10.04 -14.69 -7.11
C THR A 292 11.36 -15.37 -6.80
N LEU A 293 11.33 -16.44 -5.99
CA LEU A 293 12.50 -17.11 -5.45
C LEU A 293 12.50 -18.59 -5.82
N PRO A 294 13.65 -19.20 -6.13
CA PRO A 294 13.76 -20.67 -6.31
C PRO A 294 13.76 -21.34 -4.93
N VAL A 295 12.84 -22.25 -4.69
CA VAL A 295 12.66 -22.88 -3.35
C VAL A 295 13.93 -23.57 -2.82
N ASN A 296 14.75 -24.11 -3.71
CA ASN A 296 16.01 -24.80 -3.36
C ASN A 296 17.26 -23.90 -3.47
N GLY A 297 17.09 -22.57 -3.67
CA GLY A 297 18.18 -21.60 -3.76
C GLY A 297 18.85 -21.51 -5.14
N ARG A 298 18.34 -22.19 -6.18
CA ARG A 298 18.87 -22.17 -7.54
C ARG A 298 17.75 -22.15 -8.57
N PHE A 299 17.77 -21.19 -9.47
CA PHE A 299 16.87 -21.19 -10.62
C PHE A 299 17.27 -22.28 -11.63
N THR A 300 16.27 -22.98 -12.17
CA THR A 300 16.47 -23.81 -13.36
C THR A 300 16.61 -22.92 -14.59
N GLU A 301 17.13 -23.48 -15.72
CA GLU A 301 17.23 -22.73 -16.98
C GLU A 301 15.86 -22.14 -17.41
N ALA A 302 14.80 -22.95 -17.33
CA ALA A 302 13.44 -22.51 -17.69
C ALA A 302 12.91 -21.39 -16.78
N GLN A 303 13.19 -21.45 -15.48
CA GLN A 303 12.82 -20.41 -14.54
C GLN A 303 13.61 -19.12 -14.80
N SER A 304 14.92 -19.23 -15.05
CA SER A 304 15.77 -18.06 -15.36
C SER A 304 15.34 -17.36 -16.64
N GLU A 305 14.93 -18.10 -17.68
CA GLU A 305 14.43 -17.53 -18.94
C GLU A 305 13.18 -16.67 -18.70
N ILE A 306 12.18 -17.18 -17.98
CA ILE A 306 10.96 -16.43 -17.66
C ILE A 306 11.26 -15.26 -16.71
N TYR A 307 12.12 -15.49 -15.69
CA TYR A 307 12.51 -14.46 -14.73
C TYR A 307 13.18 -13.27 -15.42
N GLN A 308 14.12 -13.53 -16.34
CA GLN A 308 14.85 -12.49 -17.04
C GLN A 308 13.92 -11.62 -17.91
N ILE A 309 12.92 -12.21 -18.56
CA ILE A 309 11.93 -11.42 -19.33
C ILE A 309 11.19 -10.44 -18.44
N VAL A 310 10.80 -10.86 -17.24
CA VAL A 310 10.09 -10.01 -16.28
C VAL A 310 11.02 -8.92 -15.75
N LEU A 311 12.26 -9.25 -15.41
CA LEU A 311 13.27 -8.29 -14.95
C LEU A 311 13.58 -7.23 -16.02
N ASP A 312 13.73 -7.65 -17.28
CA ASP A 312 13.95 -6.74 -18.41
C ASP A 312 12.75 -5.81 -18.63
N ALA A 313 11.52 -6.32 -18.46
CA ALA A 313 10.31 -5.52 -18.56
C ALA A 313 10.22 -4.45 -17.46
N GLN A 314 10.59 -4.81 -16.22
CA GLN A 314 10.68 -3.87 -15.10
C GLN A 314 11.74 -2.78 -15.40
N GLY A 315 12.96 -3.18 -15.77
CA GLY A 315 14.05 -2.27 -16.09
C GLY A 315 13.71 -1.28 -17.22
N ARG A 316 12.95 -1.74 -18.23
CA ARG A 316 12.51 -0.84 -19.31
C ARG A 316 11.46 0.17 -18.88
N ALA A 317 10.58 -0.20 -17.95
CA ALA A 317 9.63 0.74 -17.36
C ALA A 317 10.36 1.78 -16.49
N GLU A 318 11.34 1.35 -15.68
CA GLU A 318 12.20 2.22 -14.87
C GLU A 318 12.96 3.26 -15.71
N GLU A 319 13.58 2.83 -16.82
CA GLU A 319 14.37 3.71 -17.71
C GLU A 319 13.58 4.91 -18.24
N ILE A 320 12.28 4.77 -18.43
CA ILE A 320 11.44 5.86 -18.95
C ILE A 320 10.70 6.62 -17.86
N ALA A 321 10.61 6.07 -16.65
CA ALA A 321 9.88 6.67 -15.53
C ALA A 321 10.56 7.98 -15.05
N ARG A 322 9.88 9.11 -15.27
CA ARG A 322 10.30 10.45 -14.85
C ARG A 322 9.11 11.40 -14.90
N PRO A 323 9.20 12.59 -14.30
CA PRO A 323 8.15 13.60 -14.40
C PRO A 323 7.70 13.85 -15.85
N GLY A 324 6.38 13.89 -16.06
CA GLY A 324 5.76 14.12 -17.37
C GLY A 324 5.50 12.86 -18.22
N VAL A 325 5.98 11.69 -17.81
CA VAL A 325 5.68 10.41 -18.48
C VAL A 325 4.32 9.90 -18.02
N SER A 326 3.49 9.42 -18.94
CA SER A 326 2.21 8.81 -18.59
C SER A 326 2.39 7.35 -18.16
N VAL A 327 1.58 6.91 -17.20
CA VAL A 327 1.49 5.52 -16.77
C VAL A 327 1.23 4.57 -17.93
N ALA A 328 0.34 4.97 -18.86
CA ALA A 328 0.03 4.20 -20.06
C ALA A 328 1.25 3.97 -20.97
N GLN A 329 2.20 4.93 -21.05
CA GLN A 329 3.43 4.74 -21.82
C GLN A 329 4.34 3.70 -21.16
N MET A 330 4.43 3.69 -19.84
CA MET A 330 5.20 2.70 -19.10
C MET A 330 4.60 1.31 -19.23
N ASP A 331 3.25 1.16 -19.08
CA ASP A 331 2.54 -0.11 -19.26
C ASP A 331 2.75 -0.67 -20.68
N GLN A 332 2.63 0.16 -21.71
CA GLN A 332 2.90 -0.25 -23.09
C GLN A 332 4.33 -0.72 -23.30
N MET A 333 5.31 -0.06 -22.67
CA MET A 333 6.71 -0.43 -22.79
C MET A 333 6.99 -1.78 -22.12
N ALA A 334 6.54 -1.98 -20.88
CA ALA A 334 6.68 -3.25 -20.17
C ALA A 334 5.98 -4.39 -20.93
N ALA A 335 4.73 -4.17 -21.36
CA ALA A 335 3.97 -5.15 -22.15
C ALA A 335 4.65 -5.52 -23.47
N ARG A 336 5.35 -4.58 -24.11
CA ARG A 336 6.11 -4.83 -25.34
C ARG A 336 7.29 -5.76 -25.08
N VAL A 337 8.07 -5.50 -24.04
CA VAL A 337 9.20 -6.37 -23.65
C VAL A 337 8.73 -7.77 -23.29
N VAL A 338 7.64 -7.88 -22.50
CA VAL A 338 7.03 -9.18 -22.19
C VAL A 338 6.62 -9.92 -23.45
N ALA A 339 5.96 -9.25 -24.41
CA ALA A 339 5.52 -9.88 -25.65
C ALA A 339 6.71 -10.34 -26.52
N GLU A 340 7.80 -9.56 -26.57
CA GLU A 340 9.02 -9.91 -27.29
C GLU A 340 9.67 -11.16 -26.66
N GLY A 341 9.84 -11.19 -25.35
CA GLY A 341 10.40 -12.33 -24.63
C GLY A 341 9.53 -13.60 -24.73
N LEU A 342 8.19 -13.47 -24.60
CA LEU A 342 7.26 -14.60 -24.77
C LEU A 342 7.31 -15.19 -26.19
N ALA A 343 7.52 -14.37 -27.22
CA ALA A 343 7.68 -14.82 -28.59
C ALA A 343 9.04 -15.55 -28.78
N GLU A 344 10.10 -15.06 -28.15
CA GLU A 344 11.43 -15.68 -28.20
C GLU A 344 11.44 -17.09 -27.57
N VAL A 345 10.77 -17.24 -26.42
CA VAL A 345 10.66 -18.54 -25.73
C VAL A 345 9.56 -19.44 -26.31
N GLY A 346 8.79 -18.97 -27.31
CA GLY A 346 7.77 -19.75 -28.03
C GLY A 346 6.44 -19.93 -27.29
N LEU A 347 6.15 -19.12 -26.25
CA LEU A 347 4.87 -19.12 -25.54
C LEU A 347 3.77 -18.34 -26.30
N ILE A 348 4.14 -17.51 -27.27
CA ILE A 348 3.25 -16.88 -28.22
C ILE A 348 3.83 -17.00 -29.63
N GLU A 349 2.99 -16.91 -30.67
CA GLU A 349 3.42 -17.06 -32.07
C GLU A 349 4.24 -15.85 -32.55
N SER A 350 3.88 -14.66 -32.14
CA SER A 350 4.60 -13.40 -32.41
C SER A 350 4.06 -12.27 -31.52
N VAL A 351 4.80 -11.17 -31.46
CA VAL A 351 4.47 -9.98 -30.63
C VAL A 351 3.08 -9.43 -30.93
N ASP A 352 2.68 -9.43 -32.22
CA ASP A 352 1.40 -8.86 -32.67
C ASP A 352 0.30 -9.92 -32.84
N ALA A 353 0.60 -11.19 -32.52
CA ALA A 353 -0.37 -12.27 -32.63
C ALA A 353 -1.52 -12.14 -31.65
N THR A 354 -2.69 -12.59 -32.07
CA THR A 354 -3.93 -12.55 -31.28
C THR A 354 -4.56 -13.92 -31.15
N TYR A 355 -5.34 -14.14 -30.12
CA TYR A 355 -6.23 -15.29 -29.98
C TYR A 355 -7.69 -14.83 -29.92
N GLU A 356 -8.62 -15.76 -30.17
CA GLU A 356 -10.06 -15.48 -30.13
C GLU A 356 -10.65 -15.92 -28.78
N THR A 357 -11.35 -15.00 -28.09
CA THR A 357 -12.07 -15.32 -26.84
C THR A 357 -13.35 -16.11 -27.14
N ALA A 358 -14.00 -16.62 -26.11
CA ALA A 358 -15.28 -17.32 -26.24
C ALA A 358 -16.39 -16.45 -26.84
N GLU A 359 -16.31 -15.12 -26.66
CA GLU A 359 -17.24 -14.13 -27.22
C GLU A 359 -16.84 -13.67 -28.63
N GLY A 360 -15.78 -14.25 -29.21
CA GLY A 360 -15.31 -13.92 -30.55
C GLY A 360 -14.47 -12.64 -30.66
N GLN A 361 -13.98 -12.12 -29.53
CA GLN A 361 -13.08 -10.96 -29.54
C GLN A 361 -11.65 -11.41 -29.81
N ARG A 362 -10.86 -10.55 -30.46
CA ARG A 362 -9.43 -10.78 -30.66
C ARG A 362 -8.61 -10.01 -29.65
N ILE A 363 -7.84 -10.75 -28.83
CA ILE A 363 -6.99 -10.22 -27.78
C ILE A 363 -5.52 -10.61 -28.07
N PRO A 364 -4.53 -9.72 -27.80
CA PRO A 364 -3.11 -10.06 -27.95
C PRO A 364 -2.73 -11.31 -27.16
N GLN A 365 -1.95 -12.22 -27.78
CA GLN A 365 -1.58 -13.50 -27.18
C GLN A 365 -0.78 -13.34 -25.88
N PHE A 366 0.02 -12.30 -25.73
CA PHE A 366 0.78 -12.07 -24.50
C PHE A 366 -0.11 -11.93 -23.26
N ARG A 367 -1.37 -11.48 -23.43
CA ARG A 367 -2.36 -11.39 -22.33
C ARG A 367 -2.78 -12.75 -21.75
N LEU A 368 -2.44 -13.86 -22.40
CA LEU A 368 -2.59 -15.20 -21.83
C LEU A 368 -1.65 -15.43 -20.63
N PHE A 369 -0.53 -14.72 -20.59
CA PHE A 369 0.54 -14.89 -19.63
C PHE A 369 0.81 -13.65 -18.77
N TYR A 370 0.49 -12.44 -19.26
CA TYR A 370 0.59 -11.16 -18.56
C TYR A 370 -0.76 -10.44 -18.58
N MET A 371 -1.55 -10.55 -17.51
CA MET A 371 -2.96 -10.19 -17.47
C MET A 371 -3.30 -9.03 -16.53
N HIS A 372 -2.34 -8.43 -15.87
CA HIS A 372 -2.54 -7.26 -15.01
C HIS A 372 -1.86 -6.00 -15.54
N ALA A 373 -2.06 -4.86 -14.89
CA ALA A 373 -1.37 -3.61 -15.16
C ALA A 373 0.09 -3.68 -14.68
N MET A 374 0.92 -2.78 -15.18
CA MET A 374 2.32 -2.68 -14.79
C MET A 374 2.52 -2.23 -13.34
N GLY A 375 1.56 -1.56 -12.71
CA GLY A 375 1.69 -1.05 -11.36
C GLY A 375 0.52 -0.18 -10.93
N HIS A 376 0.60 0.31 -9.70
CA HIS A 376 -0.41 1.16 -9.05
C HIS A 376 0.25 2.16 -8.08
N GLY A 377 -0.51 3.15 -7.62
CA GLY A 377 -0.06 4.05 -6.55
C GLY A 377 -0.01 3.34 -5.19
N ILE A 378 0.92 3.75 -4.33
CA ILE A 378 1.02 3.31 -2.92
C ILE A 378 0.91 4.49 -1.97
N GLY A 379 0.41 4.25 -0.74
CA GLY A 379 0.20 5.29 0.26
C GLY A 379 -0.52 4.76 1.50
N LEU A 380 -1.55 5.47 1.98
CA LEU A 380 -2.41 4.98 3.06
C LEU A 380 -3.19 3.70 2.68
N ASP A 381 -3.43 3.50 1.40
CA ASP A 381 -3.90 2.22 0.84
C ASP A 381 -2.77 1.58 0.04
N VAL A 382 -2.74 0.25 -0.05
CA VAL A 382 -1.80 -0.45 -0.93
C VAL A 382 -2.07 -0.10 -2.40
N HIS A 383 -3.34 -0.01 -2.81
CA HIS A 383 -3.75 0.56 -4.08
C HIS A 383 -4.22 2.02 -3.84
N ASP A 384 -3.26 2.92 -3.69
CA ASP A 384 -3.51 4.32 -3.40
C ASP A 384 -3.79 5.12 -4.69
N PRO A 385 -4.56 6.21 -4.62
CA PRO A 385 -4.72 7.09 -5.75
C PRO A 385 -3.38 7.60 -6.30
N TRP A 386 -3.25 7.65 -7.62
CA TRP A 386 -2.13 8.23 -8.32
C TRP A 386 -2.56 8.92 -9.62
N PRO A 387 -1.81 9.91 -10.14
CA PRO A 387 -2.17 10.60 -11.37
C PRO A 387 -1.86 9.74 -12.61
N GLY A 388 -2.55 10.00 -13.71
CA GLY A 388 -2.27 9.33 -14.99
C GLY A 388 -0.93 9.72 -15.64
N VAL A 389 -0.28 10.77 -15.11
CA VAL A 389 1.05 11.28 -15.51
C VAL A 389 1.89 11.43 -14.27
N LEU A 390 3.12 10.96 -14.32
CA LEU A 390 4.06 11.03 -13.20
C LEU A 390 4.46 12.47 -12.91
N GLU A 391 4.46 12.83 -11.62
CA GLU A 391 4.94 14.11 -11.10
C GLU A 391 5.69 13.91 -9.78
N PRO A 392 6.58 14.83 -9.37
CA PRO A 392 7.33 14.71 -8.13
C PRO A 392 6.40 14.51 -6.92
N GLY A 393 6.75 13.58 -6.03
CA GLY A 393 5.93 13.20 -4.87
C GLY A 393 4.95 12.03 -5.14
N VAL A 394 4.81 11.55 -6.38
CA VAL A 394 4.06 10.32 -6.66
C VAL A 394 4.86 9.12 -6.19
N ALA A 395 4.21 8.23 -5.42
CA ALA A 395 4.75 6.93 -5.01
C ALA A 395 3.92 5.80 -5.65
N PHE A 396 4.60 4.79 -6.23
CA PHE A 396 3.94 3.78 -7.04
C PHE A 396 4.80 2.50 -7.19
N THR A 397 4.20 1.40 -7.65
CA THR A 397 4.88 0.14 -7.97
C THR A 397 5.21 0.01 -9.46
N ILE A 398 6.24 -0.79 -9.76
CA ILE A 398 6.49 -1.35 -11.09
C ILE A 398 6.60 -2.87 -10.91
N GLU A 399 5.61 -3.61 -11.44
CA GLU A 399 5.38 -5.02 -11.10
C GLU A 399 5.04 -5.92 -12.31
N PRO A 400 5.80 -5.93 -13.38
CA PRO A 400 5.49 -6.87 -14.48
C PRO A 400 5.54 -8.32 -13.98
N GLY A 401 4.75 -9.20 -14.65
CA GLY A 401 4.71 -10.62 -14.31
C GLY A 401 4.35 -11.51 -15.49
N ILE A 402 4.80 -12.77 -15.44
CA ILE A 402 4.47 -13.83 -16.39
C ILE A 402 3.99 -15.06 -15.62
N TYR A 403 2.84 -15.62 -16.02
CA TYR A 403 2.20 -16.72 -15.31
C TYR A 403 1.81 -17.83 -16.28
N VAL A 404 2.55 -18.93 -16.30
CA VAL A 404 2.29 -20.10 -17.20
C VAL A 404 1.36 -21.07 -16.45
N ARG A 405 0.06 -20.78 -16.51
CA ARG A 405 -0.99 -21.45 -15.74
C ARG A 405 -1.25 -22.88 -16.24
N PRO A 406 -1.37 -23.88 -15.35
CA PRO A 406 -1.55 -25.28 -15.75
C PRO A 406 -2.84 -25.55 -16.53
N ASN A 407 -3.90 -24.76 -16.32
CA ASN A 407 -5.20 -24.88 -16.98
C ASN A 407 -5.32 -24.09 -18.32
N LEU A 408 -4.18 -23.66 -18.90
CA LEU A 408 -4.14 -22.80 -20.09
C LEU A 408 -4.96 -23.37 -21.26
N PHE A 409 -4.82 -24.65 -21.56
CA PHE A 409 -5.48 -25.28 -22.69
C PHE A 409 -6.90 -25.76 -22.38
N GLU A 410 -7.16 -26.10 -21.11
CA GLU A 410 -8.46 -26.66 -20.69
C GLU A 410 -9.52 -25.55 -20.48
N GLU A 411 -9.10 -24.40 -19.98
CA GLU A 411 -10.03 -23.37 -19.52
C GLU A 411 -9.83 -21.98 -20.13
N ILE A 412 -8.58 -21.65 -20.54
CA ILE A 412 -8.22 -20.25 -20.84
C ILE A 412 -8.23 -19.97 -22.35
N ILE A 413 -7.58 -20.82 -23.15
CA ILE A 413 -7.62 -20.70 -24.61
C ILE A 413 -8.83 -21.47 -25.13
N PRO A 414 -9.90 -20.79 -25.63
CA PRO A 414 -11.08 -21.48 -26.15
C PRO A 414 -10.72 -22.46 -27.26
N ASP A 415 -11.33 -23.65 -27.23
CA ASP A 415 -11.17 -24.67 -28.27
C ASP A 415 -12.06 -24.36 -29.49
N VAL A 416 -11.69 -23.32 -30.23
CA VAL A 416 -12.33 -22.88 -31.47
C VAL A 416 -11.37 -23.02 -32.62
N PRO A 417 -11.86 -23.16 -33.88
CA PRO A 417 -11.02 -23.34 -35.05
C PRO A 417 -9.92 -22.27 -35.21
N ALA A 418 -10.23 -21.02 -34.83
CA ALA A 418 -9.30 -19.90 -34.90
C ALA A 418 -8.06 -20.07 -33.99
N ASN A 419 -8.18 -20.82 -32.90
CA ASN A 419 -7.12 -20.99 -31.91
C ASN A 419 -6.34 -22.32 -32.03
N GLN A 420 -6.73 -23.24 -32.92
CA GLN A 420 -6.11 -24.54 -33.02
C GLN A 420 -4.63 -24.45 -33.41
N GLY A 421 -4.30 -23.58 -34.39
CA GLY A 421 -2.91 -23.32 -34.77
C GLY A 421 -2.06 -22.82 -33.60
N LEU A 422 -2.56 -21.85 -32.83
CA LEU A 422 -1.93 -21.35 -31.61
C LEU A 422 -1.71 -22.48 -30.60
N ARG A 423 -2.76 -23.27 -30.28
CA ARG A 423 -2.69 -24.36 -29.29
C ARG A 423 -1.64 -25.41 -29.64
N GLU A 424 -1.44 -25.68 -30.93
CA GLU A 424 -0.40 -26.59 -31.42
C GLU A 424 0.98 -25.95 -31.37
N ALA A 425 1.11 -24.71 -31.81
CA ALA A 425 2.38 -24.00 -31.90
C ALA A 425 3.07 -23.79 -30.54
N ILE A 426 2.32 -23.38 -29.50
CA ILE A 426 2.87 -23.05 -28.18
C ILE A 426 3.01 -24.24 -27.23
N ARG A 427 2.46 -25.42 -27.57
CA ARG A 427 2.45 -26.59 -26.68
C ARG A 427 3.83 -27.00 -26.18
N PRO A 428 4.89 -27.09 -27.03
CA PRO A 428 6.21 -27.47 -26.54
C PRO A 428 6.79 -26.50 -25.51
N ALA A 429 6.58 -25.18 -25.71
CA ALA A 429 7.00 -24.17 -24.75
C ALA A 429 6.16 -24.25 -23.48
N PHE A 430 4.84 -24.39 -23.60
CA PHE A 430 3.96 -24.57 -22.45
C PHE A 430 4.43 -25.75 -21.55
N GLU A 431 4.72 -26.91 -22.15
CA GLU A 431 5.19 -28.10 -21.40
C GLU A 431 6.53 -27.85 -20.67
N ARG A 432 7.39 -26.97 -21.21
CA ARG A 432 8.65 -26.55 -20.57
C ARG A 432 8.46 -25.61 -19.40
N TYR A 433 7.49 -24.69 -19.50
CA TYR A 433 7.35 -23.57 -18.56
C TYR A 433 6.12 -23.66 -17.62
N VAL A 434 5.27 -24.67 -17.77
CA VAL A 434 4.05 -24.82 -16.95
C VAL A 434 4.36 -24.80 -15.45
N ASN A 435 3.50 -24.16 -14.64
CA ASN A 435 3.63 -23.90 -13.21
C ASN A 435 4.74 -22.92 -12.82
N ILE A 436 5.31 -22.19 -13.78
CA ILE A 436 6.22 -21.07 -13.50
C ILE A 436 5.40 -19.79 -13.51
N GLY A 437 5.26 -19.14 -12.33
CA GLY A 437 4.77 -17.78 -12.16
C GLY A 437 5.90 -16.92 -11.66
N VAL A 438 6.12 -15.76 -12.31
CA VAL A 438 7.14 -14.79 -11.92
C VAL A 438 6.49 -13.41 -11.85
N ARG A 439 6.66 -12.71 -10.73
CA ARG A 439 6.45 -11.28 -10.56
C ARG A 439 7.66 -10.69 -9.86
N ILE A 440 8.13 -9.54 -10.35
CA ILE A 440 9.15 -8.73 -9.71
C ILE A 440 8.55 -7.36 -9.54
N GLU A 441 8.45 -6.89 -8.30
CA GLU A 441 7.79 -5.65 -7.95
C GLU A 441 8.62 -4.85 -6.99
N ASP A 442 8.71 -3.58 -7.27
CA ASP A 442 9.42 -2.62 -6.44
C ASP A 442 8.63 -1.34 -6.25
N ASP A 443 8.85 -0.70 -5.09
CA ASP A 443 8.32 0.61 -4.71
C ASP A 443 9.24 1.72 -5.21
N TYR A 444 8.64 2.77 -5.78
CA TYR A 444 9.33 3.93 -6.33
C TYR A 444 8.70 5.24 -5.88
N ILE A 445 9.53 6.27 -5.78
CA ILE A 445 9.11 7.66 -5.61
C ILE A 445 9.60 8.48 -6.81
N VAL A 446 8.70 9.25 -7.42
CA VAL A 446 9.08 10.23 -8.44
C VAL A 446 9.70 11.44 -7.77
N THR A 447 10.92 11.80 -8.17
CA THR A 447 11.63 12.99 -7.72
C THR A 447 11.64 14.07 -8.79
N GLU A 448 12.12 15.28 -8.49
CA GLU A 448 12.31 16.36 -9.48
C GLU A 448 13.20 15.94 -10.66
N ASP A 449 14.21 15.10 -10.39
CA ASP A 449 15.24 14.71 -11.34
C ASP A 449 15.01 13.33 -11.99
N GLY A 450 14.00 12.54 -11.53
CA GLY A 450 13.75 11.20 -12.06
C GLY A 450 13.02 10.26 -11.10
N LEU A 451 13.58 9.08 -10.86
CA LEU A 451 12.98 8.01 -10.09
C LEU A 451 13.92 7.59 -8.93
N GLU A 452 13.37 7.51 -7.73
CA GLU A 452 14.03 6.92 -6.56
C GLU A 452 13.48 5.51 -6.34
N TRP A 453 14.34 4.49 -6.39
CA TRP A 453 14.01 3.12 -6.01
C TRP A 453 14.16 2.96 -4.49
N ILE A 454 13.08 2.68 -3.77
CA ILE A 454 13.07 2.64 -2.30
C ILE A 454 13.02 1.23 -1.71
N SER A 455 12.96 0.17 -2.53
CA SER A 455 12.83 -1.24 -2.13
C SER A 455 14.06 -2.12 -2.49
N PRO A 456 15.29 -1.85 -2.01
CA PRO A 456 16.50 -2.52 -2.45
C PRO A 456 16.64 -3.97 -1.90
N ALA A 457 15.65 -4.81 -2.16
CA ALA A 457 15.75 -6.25 -1.99
C ALA A 457 16.50 -6.86 -3.21
N PRO A 458 17.33 -7.90 -3.04
CA PRO A 458 17.96 -8.61 -4.15
C PRO A 458 16.93 -8.99 -5.22
N ARG A 459 17.23 -8.66 -6.50
CA ARG A 459 16.35 -8.97 -7.63
C ARG A 459 17.07 -9.54 -8.84
N GLU A 460 18.38 -9.36 -8.94
CA GLU A 460 19.18 -10.09 -9.94
C GLU A 460 19.30 -11.56 -9.56
N ILE A 461 19.29 -12.47 -10.53
CA ILE A 461 19.35 -13.94 -10.30
C ILE A 461 20.52 -14.29 -9.40
N GLU A 462 21.71 -13.79 -9.71
CA GLU A 462 22.94 -14.06 -8.97
C GLU A 462 22.87 -13.52 -7.54
N GLU A 463 22.28 -12.33 -7.32
CA GLU A 463 22.12 -11.74 -5.99
C GLU A 463 21.16 -12.55 -5.12
N ILE A 464 20.04 -13.03 -5.69
CA ILE A 464 19.09 -13.90 -5.01
C ILE A 464 19.76 -15.21 -4.61
N GLU A 465 20.44 -15.89 -5.55
CA GLU A 465 21.12 -17.16 -5.28
C GLU A 465 22.25 -17.01 -4.26
N GLU A 466 22.97 -15.89 -4.27
CA GLU A 466 23.98 -15.58 -3.25
C GLU A 466 23.34 -15.31 -1.87
N ALA A 467 22.24 -14.55 -1.82
CA ALA A 467 21.52 -14.31 -0.58
C ALA A 467 20.96 -15.59 0.03
N MET A 468 20.38 -16.47 -0.79
CA MET A 468 19.82 -17.76 -0.35
C MET A 468 20.88 -18.78 0.05
N ALA A 469 22.13 -18.66 -0.43
CA ALA A 469 23.23 -19.54 -0.05
C ALA A 469 23.76 -19.25 1.37
N ARG A 470 23.37 -18.15 2.01
CA ARG A 470 23.82 -17.79 3.37
C ARG A 470 23.03 -18.60 4.40
N PRO A 471 23.69 -19.15 5.45
CA PRO A 471 22.97 -19.76 6.57
C PRO A 471 22.03 -18.76 7.21
N TRP A 472 20.80 -19.20 7.49
CA TRP A 472 19.83 -18.41 8.24
C TRP A 472 19.75 -18.91 9.68
N ASP A 473 20.25 -18.11 10.63
CA ASP A 473 20.29 -18.42 12.04
C ASP A 473 19.11 -17.78 12.83
N GLY A 474 18.09 -17.35 12.11
CA GLY A 474 16.94 -16.59 12.61
C GLY A 474 17.00 -15.12 12.21
N PRO A 475 15.95 -14.34 12.54
CA PRO A 475 15.85 -12.94 12.17
C PRO A 475 17.01 -12.10 12.73
N GLU A 476 17.49 -11.15 11.92
CA GLU A 476 18.52 -10.18 12.31
C GLU A 476 18.13 -9.39 13.57
N GLU A 477 19.11 -8.75 14.21
CA GLU A 477 18.85 -7.86 15.35
C GLU A 477 17.90 -6.72 14.95
N ARG A 478 16.98 -6.40 15.86
CA ARG A 478 15.99 -5.34 15.63
C ARG A 478 16.67 -3.98 15.51
N ASN A 479 16.27 -3.22 14.50
CA ASN A 479 16.63 -1.80 14.42
C ASN A 479 15.75 -1.00 15.41
N GLU A 480 16.32 -0.58 16.53
CA GLU A 480 15.61 0.14 17.59
C GLU A 480 15.09 1.50 17.10
N ASP A 481 15.77 2.16 16.16
CA ASP A 481 15.35 3.45 15.62
C ASP A 481 14.02 3.34 14.83
N TRP A 482 13.73 2.19 14.25
CA TRP A 482 12.48 1.96 13.51
C TRP A 482 11.27 1.71 14.40
N VAL A 483 11.49 1.23 15.61
CA VAL A 483 10.41 0.95 16.58
C VAL A 483 10.27 2.04 17.64
N GLU A 484 11.04 3.12 17.53
CA GLU A 484 11.10 4.17 18.55
C GLU A 484 9.75 4.86 18.81
N TRP A 485 8.93 5.04 17.76
CA TRP A 485 7.59 5.63 17.90
C TRP A 485 6.56 4.67 18.51
N PHE A 486 6.89 3.36 18.56
CA PHE A 486 6.01 2.35 19.13
C PHE A 486 5.95 2.48 20.64
N ARG A 487 5.06 3.31 21.15
CA ARG A 487 4.69 3.40 22.55
C ARG A 487 5.81 3.85 23.49
N ARG A 488 6.37 4.98 23.27
CA ARG A 488 6.79 5.77 24.41
C ARG A 488 5.52 6.31 25.07
N MET A 489 4.93 5.52 25.95
CA MET A 489 4.04 6.06 26.97
C MET A 489 4.97 6.58 28.06
N GLU A 490 5.22 7.88 28.05
CA GLU A 490 5.73 8.60 29.19
C GLU A 490 4.58 9.00 30.11
#